data_326566e35ad88f5b8ef745cffd4c9d21
#
_entry.id   326566e35ad88f5b8ef745cffd4c9d21
#
_cell.length_a   1.000
_cell.length_b   1.000
_cell.length_c   1.000
_cell.angle_alpha   90.00
_cell.angle_beta   90.00
_cell.angle_gamma   90.00
#
_symmetry.space_group_name_H-M   'P 1'
#
loop_
_entity.id
_entity.type
_entity.pdbx_description
1 polymer ?
#
loop_
_entity_poly.entity_id
_entity_poly.type
_entity_poly.pdbx_seq_one_letter_code
_entity_poly.pdbx_strand_id
1 'polypeptide(L)'
;MKKFFVFSFFTLNFSLVLLGQQVLSSAVLPHPEVHPERLERVNKVIQNFVSDNKIVGAVALVSKDGKLLIHRGYGVDDRSTGKKMEKDAIFRIASQTKALTSIGIMMLMESGDLLLSDPVHKFIPTFKNLKVLNTFSEKDSTYTSVPAKRDITIKDLLTHTSGLGYAGIGSPAMKAIYAKNKISAGIGETDANIHTTMLRLGE
;
A
#
# COMPACT_ATOMS: atom_id res chain seq x y z
N MET A 1 -52.92 3.62 33.59
CA MET A 1 -52.20 4.80 33.01
C MET A 1 -50.72 4.61 33.16
N LYS A 2 -50.07 4.02 32.16
CA LYS A 2 -48.60 3.93 32.02
C LYS A 2 -48.31 3.72 30.53
N LYS A 3 -47.92 4.74 29.82
CA LYS A 3 -47.23 4.67 28.52
C LYS A 3 -46.70 6.06 28.18
N PHE A 4 -45.55 6.11 27.55
CA PHE A 4 -44.78 7.23 27.02
C PHE A 4 -43.60 7.66 27.89
N PHE A 5 -42.47 7.02 27.64
CA PHE A 5 -41.14 7.68 27.59
C PHE A 5 -40.10 6.71 27.01
N VAL A 6 -40.14 6.46 25.73
CA VAL A 6 -39.00 5.86 24.98
C VAL A 6 -39.13 6.32 23.53
N PHE A 7 -38.69 7.52 23.22
CA PHE A 7 -38.41 7.92 21.83
C PHE A 7 -37.71 9.29 21.80
N SER A 8 -36.48 9.37 22.27
CA SER A 8 -35.68 10.57 22.03
C SER A 8 -34.18 10.36 22.27
N PHE A 9 -33.60 9.26 21.76
CA PHE A 9 -32.14 9.07 21.90
C PHE A 9 -31.44 8.59 20.61
N PHE A 10 -32.09 8.70 19.45
CA PHE A 10 -31.52 8.15 18.20
C PHE A 10 -31.21 9.17 17.12
N THR A 11 -31.29 10.47 17.39
CA THR A 11 -31.04 11.49 16.33
C THR A 11 -29.81 12.35 16.55
N LEU A 12 -28.94 12.06 17.53
CA LEU A 12 -27.78 12.93 17.81
C LEU A 12 -26.41 12.37 17.33
N ASN A 13 -26.35 11.21 16.71
CA ASN A 13 -25.07 10.61 16.32
C ASN A 13 -24.74 10.63 14.81
N PHE A 14 -25.51 11.34 13.99
CA PHE A 14 -25.26 11.35 12.54
C PHE A 14 -24.55 12.61 12.01
N SER A 15 -24.24 13.57 12.86
CA SER A 15 -23.68 14.86 12.42
C SER A 15 -22.16 15.01 12.63
N LEU A 16 -21.44 14.01 13.16
CA LEU A 16 -20.00 14.14 13.44
C LEU A 16 -19.07 13.47 12.42
N VAL A 17 -19.59 12.84 11.38
CA VAL A 17 -18.75 12.13 10.38
C VAL A 17 -18.33 13.00 9.19
N LEU A 18 -18.78 14.24 9.11
CA LEU A 18 -18.52 15.14 7.96
C LEU A 18 -17.36 16.14 8.15
N LEU A 19 -16.59 16.06 9.23
CA LEU A 19 -15.46 16.97 9.47
C LEU A 19 -14.09 16.52 8.93
N GLY A 20 -14.03 15.41 8.22
CA GLY A 20 -12.76 14.80 7.76
C GLY A 20 -12.35 15.04 6.31
N GLN A 21 -13.20 15.60 5.47
CA GLN A 21 -12.84 15.88 4.07
C GLN A 21 -12.44 17.35 3.88
N GLN A 22 -11.21 17.69 4.22
CA GLN A 22 -10.59 18.84 3.58
C GLN A 22 -10.33 18.48 2.11
N VAL A 23 -11.33 18.70 1.28
CA VAL A 23 -11.14 18.67 -0.18
C VAL A 23 -10.08 19.73 -0.48
N LEU A 24 -8.96 19.32 -1.07
CA LEU A 24 -7.93 20.25 -1.54
C LEU A 24 -8.60 21.31 -2.41
N SER A 25 -8.60 22.56 -1.96
CA SER A 25 -9.15 23.65 -2.74
C SER A 25 -8.25 23.93 -3.94
N SER A 26 -8.84 24.26 -5.09
CA SER A 26 -8.05 24.73 -6.23
C SER A 26 -7.32 26.01 -5.87
N ALA A 27 -6.01 26.04 -6.16
CA ALA A 27 -5.25 27.26 -5.97
C ALA A 27 -5.72 28.33 -6.98
N VAL A 28 -5.94 29.54 -6.49
CA VAL A 28 -6.01 30.71 -7.37
C VAL A 28 -4.56 31.13 -7.62
N LEU A 29 -4.08 30.98 -8.85
CA LEU A 29 -2.78 31.52 -9.25
C LEU A 29 -2.89 33.03 -9.51
N PRO A 30 -1.88 33.82 -9.15
CA PRO A 30 -0.55 33.43 -8.69
C PRO A 30 -0.49 33.10 -7.19
N HIS A 31 0.19 32.00 -6.84
CA HIS A 31 0.57 31.69 -5.45
C HIS A 31 1.90 32.42 -5.16
N PRO A 32 2.09 33.11 -3.99
CA PRO A 32 3.25 33.95 -3.73
C PRO A 32 4.62 33.28 -3.93
N GLU A 33 4.67 31.97 -3.65
CA GLU A 33 5.91 31.17 -3.74
C GLU A 33 5.96 30.25 -4.95
N VAL A 34 4.99 30.31 -5.85
CA VAL A 34 4.89 29.42 -7.01
C VAL A 34 4.87 30.24 -8.29
N HIS A 35 5.88 30.04 -9.10
CA HIS A 35 6.00 30.66 -10.41
C HIS A 35 5.21 29.83 -11.46
N PRO A 36 4.17 30.35 -12.08
CA PRO A 36 3.35 29.63 -13.06
C PRO A 36 4.17 29.01 -14.20
N GLU A 37 5.20 29.72 -14.67
CA GLU A 37 6.11 29.24 -15.71
C GLU A 37 6.91 27.99 -15.31
N ARG A 38 7.16 27.79 -14.01
CA ARG A 38 7.80 26.56 -13.51
C ARG A 38 6.83 25.39 -13.49
N LEU A 39 5.56 25.63 -13.15
CA LEU A 39 4.52 24.60 -13.23
C LEU A 39 4.31 24.17 -14.67
N GLU A 40 4.37 25.12 -15.63
CA GLU A 40 4.21 24.81 -17.05
C GLU A 40 5.37 23.93 -17.57
N ARG A 41 6.56 24.00 -17.01
CA ARG A 41 7.66 23.07 -17.33
C ARG A 41 7.28 21.61 -16.98
N VAL A 42 6.59 21.39 -15.86
CA VAL A 42 6.10 20.04 -15.48
C VAL A 42 5.12 19.52 -16.53
N ASN A 43 4.14 20.35 -16.92
CA ASN A 43 3.19 20.01 -17.97
C ASN A 43 3.88 19.64 -19.28
N LYS A 44 4.85 20.46 -19.70
CA LYS A 44 5.60 20.28 -20.96
C LYS A 44 6.42 18.99 -20.93
N VAL A 45 7.09 18.68 -19.82
CA VAL A 45 7.87 17.44 -19.69
C VAL A 45 6.96 16.22 -19.84
N ILE A 46 5.85 16.16 -19.12
CA ILE A 46 4.93 15.02 -19.19
C ILE A 46 4.34 14.89 -20.60
N GLN A 47 3.92 16.02 -21.20
CA GLN A 47 3.38 16.02 -22.55
C GLN A 47 4.38 15.52 -23.59
N ASN A 48 5.66 15.88 -23.45
CA ASN A 48 6.73 15.38 -24.34
C ASN A 48 6.90 13.86 -24.20
N PHE A 49 6.86 13.31 -22.98
CA PHE A 49 6.92 11.87 -22.78
C PHE A 49 5.76 11.12 -23.44
N VAL A 50 4.56 11.70 -23.44
CA VAL A 50 3.41 11.16 -24.14
C VAL A 50 3.59 11.26 -25.66
N SER A 51 3.96 12.44 -26.19
CA SER A 51 4.14 12.65 -27.62
C SER A 51 5.27 11.83 -28.22
N ASP A 52 6.35 11.59 -27.46
CA ASP A 52 7.45 10.71 -27.83
C ASP A 52 7.12 9.21 -27.69
N ASN A 53 5.88 8.86 -27.33
CA ASN A 53 5.43 7.49 -27.05
C ASN A 53 6.20 6.76 -25.94
N LYS A 54 6.89 7.50 -25.06
CA LYS A 54 7.63 6.93 -23.92
C LYS A 54 6.68 6.44 -22.81
N ILE A 55 5.51 7.09 -22.65
CA ILE A 55 4.43 6.66 -21.78
C ILE A 55 3.09 6.75 -22.53
N VAL A 56 2.12 5.96 -22.10
CA VAL A 56 0.76 5.95 -22.71
C VAL A 56 -0.03 7.16 -22.24
N GLY A 57 0.00 7.38 -20.94
CA GLY A 57 -0.66 8.49 -20.27
C GLY A 57 -0.16 8.64 -18.85
N ALA A 58 -0.55 9.70 -18.20
CA ALA A 58 -0.20 10.00 -16.81
C ALA A 58 -1.27 10.89 -16.17
N VAL A 59 -1.32 10.87 -14.85
CA VAL A 59 -2.00 11.90 -14.06
C VAL A 59 -0.96 12.58 -13.18
N ALA A 60 -0.91 13.89 -13.21
CA ALA A 60 -0.08 14.67 -12.29
C ALA A 60 -0.97 15.42 -11.29
N LEU A 61 -0.59 15.33 -10.03
CA LEU A 61 -1.15 16.12 -8.94
C LEU A 61 -0.02 16.79 -8.18
N VAL A 62 -0.08 18.11 -8.05
CA VAL A 62 0.84 18.90 -7.24
C VAL A 62 0.02 19.76 -6.31
N SER A 63 0.32 19.70 -5.02
CA SER A 63 -0.28 20.56 -4.01
C SER A 63 0.79 21.26 -3.19
N LYS A 64 0.48 22.48 -2.71
CA LYS A 64 1.30 23.23 -1.77
C LYS A 64 0.39 23.94 -0.78
N ASP A 65 0.70 23.83 0.50
CA ASP A 65 -0.05 24.45 1.60
C ASP A 65 -1.55 24.18 1.55
N GLY A 66 -1.92 22.90 1.25
CA GLY A 66 -3.31 22.49 1.12
C GLY A 66 -4.04 22.97 -0.13
N LYS A 67 -3.33 23.66 -1.05
CA LYS A 67 -3.88 24.18 -2.30
C LYS A 67 -3.40 23.36 -3.49
N LEU A 68 -4.31 23.03 -4.38
CA LEU A 68 -4.07 22.22 -5.57
C LEU A 68 -3.53 23.12 -6.69
N LEU A 69 -2.29 22.89 -7.11
CA LEU A 69 -1.60 23.64 -8.17
C LEU A 69 -1.73 22.98 -9.54
N ILE A 70 -1.60 21.65 -9.59
CA ILE A 70 -1.80 20.83 -10.79
C ILE A 70 -2.69 19.66 -10.40
N HIS A 71 -3.71 19.36 -11.22
CA HIS A 71 -4.43 18.09 -11.21
C HIS A 71 -4.94 17.84 -12.61
N ARG A 72 -4.17 17.09 -13.39
CA ARG A 72 -4.40 16.96 -14.84
C ARG A 72 -4.01 15.58 -15.35
N GLY A 73 -4.84 15.04 -16.25
CA GLY A 73 -4.53 13.89 -17.08
C GLY A 73 -3.78 14.28 -18.36
N TYR A 74 -2.91 13.39 -18.83
CA TYR A 74 -2.11 13.53 -20.04
C TYR A 74 -2.20 12.24 -20.84
N GLY A 75 -2.27 12.33 -22.18
CA GLY A 75 -2.33 11.17 -23.06
C GLY A 75 -3.64 10.39 -22.96
N VAL A 76 -3.54 9.07 -23.05
CA VAL A 76 -4.69 8.15 -23.04
C VAL A 76 -4.53 7.10 -21.92
N ASP A 77 -5.63 6.56 -21.43
CA ASP A 77 -5.61 5.46 -20.47
C ASP A 77 -5.49 4.10 -21.18
N ASP A 78 -5.98 4.04 -22.42
CA ASP A 78 -5.92 2.85 -23.28
C ASP A 78 -5.64 3.25 -24.73
N ARG A 79 -4.54 2.74 -25.28
CA ARG A 79 -4.15 2.96 -26.69
C ARG A 79 -5.13 2.36 -27.68
N SER A 80 -5.78 1.26 -27.34
CA SER A 80 -6.69 0.54 -28.26
C SER A 80 -7.97 1.32 -28.50
N THR A 81 -8.47 2.03 -27.49
CA THR A 81 -9.69 2.81 -27.54
C THR A 81 -9.46 4.29 -27.80
N GLY A 82 -8.23 4.78 -27.57
CA GLY A 82 -7.91 6.21 -27.63
C GLY A 82 -8.58 7.03 -26.53
N LYS A 83 -9.14 6.39 -25.48
CA LYS A 83 -9.78 7.07 -24.37
C LYS A 83 -8.79 7.95 -23.63
N LYS A 84 -9.12 9.23 -23.47
CA LYS A 84 -8.26 10.20 -22.79
C LYS A 84 -8.05 9.81 -21.34
N MET A 85 -6.84 10.09 -20.84
CA MET A 85 -6.52 9.95 -19.42
C MET A 85 -7.24 11.04 -18.63
N GLU A 86 -8.20 10.63 -17.81
CA GLU A 86 -8.91 11.52 -16.90
C GLU A 86 -8.10 11.74 -15.61
N LYS A 87 -8.26 12.92 -15.00
CA LYS A 87 -7.51 13.29 -13.78
C LYS A 87 -7.86 12.46 -12.55
N ASP A 88 -9.01 11.80 -12.56
CA ASP A 88 -9.54 10.93 -11.50
C ASP A 88 -9.38 9.44 -11.83
N ALA A 89 -8.56 9.10 -12.83
CA ALA A 89 -8.25 7.73 -13.17
C ALA A 89 -7.65 6.96 -11.98
N ILE A 90 -8.06 5.69 -11.85
CA ILE A 90 -7.62 4.82 -10.74
C ILE A 90 -6.38 4.03 -11.19
N PHE A 91 -5.32 4.10 -10.40
CA PHE A 91 -4.06 3.43 -10.66
C PHE A 91 -3.77 2.32 -9.64
N ARG A 92 -3.13 1.26 -10.11
CA ARG A 92 -2.47 0.30 -9.21
C ARG A 92 -1.17 0.93 -8.70
N ILE A 93 -1.13 1.23 -7.41
CA ILE A 93 -0.01 1.99 -6.80
C ILE A 93 1.14 1.11 -6.33
N ALA A 94 1.04 -0.21 -6.52
CA ALA A 94 2.09 -1.17 -6.18
C ALA A 94 2.70 -0.91 -4.79
N SER A 95 4.01 -0.69 -4.69
CA SER A 95 4.71 -0.51 -3.41
C SER A 95 4.32 0.75 -2.62
N GLN A 96 3.68 1.73 -3.21
CA GLN A 96 3.13 2.87 -2.44
C GLN A 96 2.06 2.42 -1.43
N THR A 97 1.41 1.28 -1.66
CA THR A 97 0.51 0.63 -0.71
C THR A 97 1.17 0.41 0.66
N LYS A 98 2.50 0.17 0.71
CA LYS A 98 3.22 -0.01 1.97
C LYS A 98 3.13 1.21 2.89
N ALA A 99 3.23 2.40 2.33
CA ALA A 99 3.09 3.64 3.11
C ALA A 99 1.71 3.74 3.75
N LEU A 100 0.65 3.46 2.99
CA LEU A 100 -0.73 3.49 3.49
C LEU A 100 -0.96 2.40 4.55
N THR A 101 -0.46 1.18 4.31
CA THR A 101 -0.51 0.09 5.29
C THR A 101 0.23 0.46 6.58
N SER A 102 1.41 1.06 6.46
CA SER A 102 2.19 1.50 7.63
C SER A 102 1.46 2.57 8.43
N ILE A 103 0.80 3.53 7.77
CA ILE A 103 -0.06 4.51 8.44
C ILE A 103 -1.18 3.81 9.19
N GLY A 104 -1.88 2.84 8.56
CA GLY A 104 -2.92 2.06 9.22
C GLY A 104 -2.42 1.33 10.48
N ILE A 105 -1.23 0.74 10.43
CA ILE A 105 -0.59 0.11 11.61
C ILE A 105 -0.26 1.15 12.68
N MET A 106 0.23 2.33 12.30
CA MET A 106 0.52 3.41 13.26
C MET A 106 -0.75 3.95 13.92
N MET A 107 -1.87 4.01 13.20
CA MET A 107 -3.18 4.36 13.77
C MET A 107 -3.63 3.35 14.84
N LEU A 108 -3.46 2.05 14.58
CA LEU A 108 -3.75 1.00 15.56
C LEU A 108 -2.81 1.08 16.78
N MET A 109 -1.56 1.49 16.59
CA MET A 109 -0.63 1.74 17.69
C MET A 109 -1.08 2.94 18.52
N GLU A 110 -1.50 4.02 17.87
CA GLU A 110 -1.99 5.24 18.53
C GLU A 110 -3.27 4.98 19.35
N SER A 111 -4.17 4.13 18.85
CA SER A 111 -5.37 3.70 19.58
C SER A 111 -5.09 2.69 20.71
N GLY A 112 -3.87 2.15 20.79
CA GLY A 112 -3.50 1.17 21.82
C GLY A 112 -3.86 -0.28 21.49
N ASP A 113 -4.31 -0.58 20.26
CA ASP A 113 -4.70 -1.92 19.83
C ASP A 113 -3.50 -2.84 19.59
N LEU A 114 -2.32 -2.26 19.30
CA LEU A 114 -1.07 -2.99 19.15
C LEU A 114 0.14 -2.17 19.61
N LEU A 115 1.25 -2.88 19.90
CA LEU A 115 2.55 -2.28 20.11
C LEU A 115 3.51 -2.70 19.00
N LEU A 116 4.47 -1.84 18.65
CA LEU A 116 5.52 -2.18 17.67
C LEU A 116 6.40 -3.36 18.13
N SER A 117 6.49 -3.59 19.44
CA SER A 117 7.19 -4.72 20.05
C SER A 117 6.36 -6.02 20.10
N ASP A 118 5.06 -5.95 19.80
CA ASP A 118 4.22 -7.14 19.79
C ASP A 118 4.75 -8.16 18.76
N PRO A 119 4.81 -9.44 19.12
CA PRO A 119 5.16 -10.49 18.18
C PRO A 119 4.02 -10.69 17.17
N VAL A 120 4.38 -10.93 15.90
CA VAL A 120 3.41 -11.15 14.83
C VAL A 120 2.44 -12.29 15.15
N HIS A 121 2.90 -13.32 15.84
CA HIS A 121 2.06 -14.48 16.19
C HIS A 121 0.90 -14.13 17.15
N LYS A 122 0.93 -12.99 17.82
CA LYS A 122 -0.20 -12.49 18.61
C LYS A 122 -1.45 -12.26 17.72
N PHE A 123 -1.24 -11.90 16.46
CA PHE A 123 -2.27 -11.59 15.48
C PHE A 123 -2.43 -12.70 14.43
N ILE A 124 -1.33 -13.37 14.06
CA ILE A 124 -1.27 -14.44 13.07
C ILE A 124 -0.57 -15.65 13.72
N PRO A 125 -1.32 -16.57 14.35
CA PRO A 125 -0.75 -17.66 15.19
C PRO A 125 0.28 -18.55 14.49
N THR A 126 0.21 -18.74 13.18
CA THR A 126 1.16 -19.54 12.39
C THR A 126 2.58 -18.97 12.41
N PHE A 127 2.75 -17.70 12.74
CA PHE A 127 4.08 -17.09 12.92
C PHE A 127 4.77 -17.42 14.24
N LYS A 128 4.20 -18.31 15.04
CA LYS A 128 4.85 -18.83 16.25
C LYS A 128 5.83 -19.95 15.88
N ASN A 129 6.98 -19.98 16.55
CA ASN A 129 8.03 -21.00 16.38
C ASN A 129 8.58 -21.06 14.94
N LEU A 130 8.76 -19.93 14.30
CA LEU A 130 9.33 -19.83 12.97
C LEU A 130 10.72 -20.45 12.89
N LYS A 131 11.07 -20.90 11.70
CA LYS A 131 12.39 -21.47 11.39
C LYS A 131 13.13 -20.56 10.41
N VAL A 132 14.45 -20.58 10.53
CA VAL A 132 15.35 -19.86 9.62
C VAL A 132 16.08 -20.86 8.75
N LEU A 133 16.20 -20.57 7.47
CA LEU A 133 16.97 -21.36 6.51
C LEU A 133 18.43 -21.49 7.00
N ASN A 134 18.92 -22.72 7.09
CA ASN A 134 20.30 -23.02 7.47
C ASN A 134 21.13 -23.39 6.24
N THR A 135 20.71 -24.41 5.49
CA THR A 135 21.41 -24.87 4.27
C THR A 135 20.41 -25.03 3.13
N PHE A 136 20.89 -24.87 1.90
CA PHE A 136 20.11 -25.09 0.70
C PHE A 136 20.98 -25.76 -0.38
N SER A 137 20.42 -26.76 -1.06
CA SER A 137 21.03 -27.44 -2.17
C SER A 137 20.37 -27.00 -3.48
N GLU A 138 21.13 -26.38 -4.38
CA GLU A 138 20.63 -25.96 -5.71
C GLU A 138 20.31 -27.14 -6.62
N LYS A 139 20.92 -28.31 -6.38
CA LYS A 139 20.78 -29.49 -7.23
C LYS A 139 19.37 -30.08 -7.18
N ASP A 140 18.76 -30.10 -6.00
CA ASP A 140 17.50 -30.81 -5.75
C ASP A 140 16.49 -29.96 -4.93
N SER A 141 16.84 -28.71 -4.66
CA SER A 141 16.04 -27.77 -3.84
C SER A 141 15.71 -28.29 -2.44
N THR A 142 16.55 -29.18 -1.89
CA THR A 142 16.45 -29.58 -0.49
C THR A 142 17.04 -28.51 0.41
N TYR A 143 16.53 -28.43 1.64
CA TYR A 143 17.03 -27.45 2.60
C TYR A 143 16.89 -27.96 4.03
N THR A 144 17.71 -27.39 4.92
CA THR A 144 17.57 -27.55 6.36
C THR A 144 17.22 -26.22 7.00
N SER A 145 16.56 -26.27 8.13
CA SER A 145 16.20 -25.07 8.91
C SER A 145 16.54 -25.26 10.37
N VAL A 146 16.73 -24.15 11.06
CA VAL A 146 16.95 -24.07 12.50
C VAL A 146 15.89 -23.18 13.14
N PRO A 147 15.56 -23.34 14.42
CA PRO A 147 14.64 -22.44 15.11
C PRO A 147 15.10 -20.98 15.01
N ALA A 148 14.18 -20.06 14.82
CA ALA A 148 14.46 -18.63 14.91
C ALA A 148 14.91 -18.28 16.34
N LYS A 149 15.88 -17.37 16.46
CA LYS A 149 16.40 -16.93 17.78
C LYS A 149 15.39 -16.13 18.58
N ARG A 150 14.43 -15.51 17.93
CA ARG A 150 13.33 -14.72 18.51
C ARG A 150 12.14 -14.65 17.56
N ASP A 151 11.01 -14.25 18.09
CA ASP A 151 9.83 -13.95 17.28
C ASP A 151 10.03 -12.72 16.40
N ILE A 152 9.34 -12.68 15.27
CA ILE A 152 9.21 -11.49 14.42
C ILE A 152 8.23 -10.54 15.10
N THR A 153 8.59 -9.26 15.20
CA THR A 153 7.74 -8.20 15.74
C THR A 153 7.07 -7.38 14.64
N ILE A 154 6.05 -6.62 15.00
CA ILE A 154 5.42 -5.62 14.09
C ILE A 154 6.47 -4.62 13.58
N LYS A 155 7.40 -4.18 14.46
CA LYS A 155 8.50 -3.31 14.05
C LYS A 155 9.37 -3.95 12.97
N ASP A 156 9.70 -5.24 13.08
CA ASP A 156 10.53 -5.91 12.08
C ASP A 156 9.87 -5.92 10.69
N LEU A 157 8.54 -6.07 10.61
CA LEU A 157 7.80 -5.98 9.37
C LEU A 157 7.87 -4.56 8.77
N LEU A 158 7.61 -3.53 9.58
CA LEU A 158 7.62 -2.13 9.13
C LEU A 158 9.00 -1.63 8.70
N THR A 159 10.07 -2.17 9.28
CA THR A 159 11.46 -1.79 8.97
C THR A 159 12.14 -2.72 7.96
N HIS A 160 11.43 -3.70 7.41
CA HIS A 160 11.97 -4.72 6.49
C HIS A 160 13.13 -5.55 7.07
N THR A 161 13.12 -5.83 8.36
CA THR A 161 14.13 -6.61 9.07
C THR A 161 13.64 -7.96 9.56
N SER A 162 12.43 -8.36 9.13
CA SER A 162 11.79 -9.63 9.55
C SER A 162 12.43 -10.89 8.98
N GLY A 163 13.21 -10.77 7.89
CA GLY A 163 13.74 -11.93 7.15
C GLY A 163 12.76 -12.50 6.11
N LEU A 164 11.51 -12.06 6.09
CA LEU A 164 10.56 -12.42 5.04
C LEU A 164 10.96 -11.75 3.72
N GLY A 165 10.86 -12.50 2.62
CA GLY A 165 11.22 -12.02 1.29
C GLY A 165 10.04 -12.00 0.32
N TYR A 166 10.36 -11.95 -0.97
CA TYR A 166 9.41 -12.01 -2.07
C TYR A 166 9.60 -13.29 -2.88
N ALA A 167 8.51 -13.90 -3.35
CA ALA A 167 8.58 -15.08 -4.22
C ALA A 167 9.37 -14.85 -5.52
N GLY A 168 9.34 -13.63 -6.08
CA GLY A 168 10.03 -13.27 -7.31
C GLY A 168 11.41 -12.61 -7.14
N ILE A 169 11.75 -12.14 -5.91
CA ILE A 169 12.95 -11.34 -5.64
C ILE A 169 13.66 -11.93 -4.43
N GLY A 170 14.97 -12.15 -4.54
CA GLY A 170 15.78 -12.70 -3.45
C GLY A 170 16.74 -13.77 -3.94
N SER A 171 17.31 -14.54 -3.01
CA SER A 171 18.24 -15.62 -3.31
C SER A 171 17.54 -16.77 -4.08
N PRO A 172 18.30 -17.60 -4.84
CA PRO A 172 17.75 -18.81 -5.47
C PRO A 172 17.03 -19.71 -4.46
N ALA A 173 17.56 -19.87 -3.26
CA ALA A 173 16.95 -20.63 -2.17
C ALA A 173 15.57 -20.11 -1.78
N MET A 174 15.45 -18.80 -1.56
CA MET A 174 14.18 -18.15 -1.22
C MET A 174 13.12 -18.39 -2.30
N LYS A 175 13.50 -18.15 -3.56
CA LYS A 175 12.60 -18.35 -4.71
C LYS A 175 12.12 -19.80 -4.81
N ALA A 176 13.03 -20.79 -4.67
CA ALA A 176 12.71 -22.19 -4.75
C ALA A 176 11.76 -22.62 -3.61
N ILE A 177 12.05 -22.19 -2.37
CA ILE A 177 11.22 -22.51 -1.20
C ILE A 177 9.82 -21.90 -1.35
N TYR A 178 9.72 -20.63 -1.75
CA TYR A 178 8.43 -19.96 -1.92
C TYR A 178 7.61 -20.57 -3.05
N ALA A 179 8.24 -20.93 -4.17
CA ALA A 179 7.56 -21.65 -5.27
C ALA A 179 7.04 -23.02 -4.83
N LYS A 180 7.85 -23.79 -4.10
CA LYS A 180 7.48 -25.12 -3.56
C LYS A 180 6.26 -25.03 -2.64
N ASN A 181 6.20 -23.98 -1.81
CA ASN A 181 5.12 -23.76 -0.86
C ASN A 181 3.97 -22.90 -1.44
N LYS A 182 3.99 -22.61 -2.74
CA LYS A 182 2.94 -21.84 -3.43
C LYS A 182 2.68 -20.48 -2.76
N ILE A 183 3.77 -19.82 -2.29
CA ILE A 183 3.69 -18.49 -1.73
C ILE A 183 3.68 -17.49 -2.89
N SER A 184 2.60 -16.73 -2.98
CA SER A 184 2.37 -15.77 -4.06
C SER A 184 3.36 -14.61 -4.03
N ALA A 185 3.81 -14.16 -5.21
CA ALA A 185 4.54 -12.91 -5.36
C ALA A 185 3.65 -11.66 -5.15
N GLY A 186 2.33 -11.84 -5.23
CA GLY A 186 1.33 -10.78 -5.02
C GLY A 186 1.20 -9.78 -6.19
N ILE A 187 2.19 -9.69 -7.07
CA ILE A 187 2.19 -8.76 -8.20
C ILE A 187 1.64 -9.48 -9.44
N GLY A 188 0.52 -9.00 -9.96
CA GLY A 188 -0.10 -9.55 -11.18
C GLY A 188 -0.91 -10.84 -10.99
N GLU A 189 -0.96 -11.40 -9.79
CA GLU A 189 -1.79 -12.54 -9.47
C GLU A 189 -3.19 -12.10 -9.04
N THR A 190 -4.21 -12.57 -9.74
CA THR A 190 -5.62 -12.22 -9.46
C THR A 190 -6.26 -13.14 -8.42
N ASP A 191 -5.73 -14.34 -8.24
CA ASP A 191 -6.31 -15.39 -7.40
C ASP A 191 -5.61 -15.56 -6.05
N ALA A 192 -4.63 -14.68 -5.75
CA ALA A 192 -3.90 -14.71 -4.50
C ALA A 192 -4.79 -14.26 -3.34
N ASN A 193 -5.10 -15.18 -2.44
CA ASN A 193 -5.80 -14.87 -1.20
C ASN A 193 -4.78 -14.47 -0.12
N ILE A 194 -4.92 -13.26 0.43
CA ILE A 194 -4.03 -12.72 1.45
C ILE A 194 -3.96 -13.61 2.69
N HIS A 195 -5.10 -14.09 3.16
CA HIS A 195 -5.18 -14.95 4.35
C HIS A 195 -4.41 -16.26 4.14
N THR A 196 -4.65 -16.95 3.02
CA THR A 196 -3.95 -18.20 2.68
C THR A 196 -2.45 -17.97 2.53
N THR A 197 -2.05 -16.86 1.92
CA THR A 197 -0.62 -16.52 1.76
C THR A 197 0.05 -16.29 3.12
N MET A 198 -0.62 -15.62 4.05
CA MET A 198 -0.09 -15.39 5.41
C MET A 198 0.05 -16.69 6.19
N LEU A 199 -0.91 -17.61 6.09
CA LEU A 199 -0.79 -18.93 6.72
C LEU A 199 0.43 -19.70 6.20
N ARG A 200 0.62 -19.77 4.88
CA ARG A 200 1.76 -20.45 4.25
C ARG A 200 3.13 -19.83 4.57
N LEU A 201 3.18 -18.52 4.82
CA LEU A 201 4.41 -17.86 5.23
C LEU A 201 4.85 -18.22 6.65
N GLY A 202 3.90 -18.64 7.51
CA GLY A 202 4.16 -19.06 8.88
C GLY A 202 4.50 -20.54 9.04
N GLU A 203 4.33 -21.37 8.01
CA GLU A 203 4.68 -22.81 7.98
C GLU A 203 6.16 -23.03 7.64
#